data_d9a8167c371861fb37094c51085c28c4
#
_entry.id   d9a8167c371861fb37094c51085c28c4
#
_cell.length_a   1.000
_cell.length_b   1.000
_cell.length_c   1.000
_cell.angle_alpha   90.00
_cell.angle_beta   90.00
_cell.angle_gamma   90.00
#
_symmetry.space_group_name_H-M   'P 1'
#
loop_
_entity.id
_entity.type
_entity.pdbx_description
1 polymer ?
#
loop_
_entity_poly.entity_id
_entity_poly.type
_entity_poly.pdbx_seq_one_letter_code
_entity_poly.pdbx_strand_id
1 'polypeptide(L)'
;MGNRRDFIKKSALGIAGLSMPSFVSASEQNTCASSGKPGNSIQVKTPLRSAGQSDVLELRCPPIENVRVAVIGLGNRGIGAVYRLSLIPGATIVALCDVQDQYIQRALNIFEQKEGKKPDTYTGVEDWKRICERKDIDLVYVCTHWDLHAPIAVCAMEHGKHAAIEVPGAQTMEECWQLVDTAERTRRHCMLLENCNYDFFELATLNMAQKGLFGEIVHCEGAYVHDLRGEIFDPRSYWESWRLRHNRDEFGNLYPTHGLGPIAHVMNIHRGDRMQRMVTVSTDQFGMTEFAKDKYGENSPEAKMSYKHGDMNTTLIRTVKGKTLLIQHDITSPRPYSRHHVITGTKGFAQKYPQEGLAFDPEAHTFLSNEEKDNMLKEYEHPISKEIGEQAKKVGGHGGMDFIMDYRLIYCLNHGIPLDLDVYDCVEWSCLVPLSKLSIQNNNMPIEIPDFTRGAWDKLSTITYYK
;
A
#
# COMPACT_ATOMS: atom_id res chain seq x y z
N MET A 1 -24.36 3.88 26.22
CA MET A 1 -23.84 2.56 25.78
C MET A 1 -24.71 2.06 24.65
N GLY A 2 -24.38 2.37 23.42
CA GLY A 2 -25.10 1.93 22.21
C GLY A 2 -24.66 0.54 21.80
N ASN A 3 -25.61 -0.30 21.42
CA ASN A 3 -25.43 -1.71 21.18
C ASN A 3 -24.67 -1.94 19.85
N ARG A 4 -23.66 -2.79 19.85
CA ARG A 4 -22.76 -3.16 18.72
C ARG A 4 -23.49 -3.48 17.39
N ARG A 5 -24.70 -4.01 17.47
CA ARG A 5 -25.52 -4.32 16.27
C ARG A 5 -26.07 -3.08 15.57
N ASP A 6 -26.23 -1.97 16.29
CA ASP A 6 -26.76 -0.72 15.70
C ASP A 6 -25.69 0.08 14.96
N PHE A 7 -24.41 -0.11 15.29
CA PHE A 7 -23.29 0.51 14.59
C PHE A 7 -23.12 -0.03 13.17
N ILE A 8 -23.16 -1.35 13.01
CA ILE A 8 -23.06 -2.00 11.67
C ILE A 8 -24.27 -1.66 10.80
N LYS A 9 -25.48 -1.57 11.39
CA LYS A 9 -26.69 -1.19 10.64
C LYS A 9 -26.76 0.28 10.26
N LYS A 10 -26.17 1.17 11.04
CA LYS A 10 -26.16 2.62 10.75
C LYS A 10 -25.14 2.99 9.70
N SER A 11 -24.00 2.27 9.60
CA SER A 11 -23.01 2.48 8.54
C SER A 11 -23.53 2.06 7.14
N ALA A 12 -24.51 1.16 7.08
CA ALA A 12 -25.10 0.68 5.82
C ALA A 12 -26.30 1.54 5.34
N LEU A 13 -26.80 2.49 6.15
CA LEU A 13 -28.05 3.23 5.85
C LEU A 13 -27.84 4.74 5.59
N GLY A 14 -26.62 5.23 5.57
CA GLY A 14 -26.29 6.65 5.41
C GLY A 14 -26.05 7.15 3.98
N ILE A 15 -26.19 6.33 2.95
CA ILE A 15 -25.99 6.68 1.54
C ILE A 15 -27.32 6.65 0.79
N ALA A 16 -28.28 7.41 1.25
CA ALA A 16 -29.53 7.62 0.52
C ALA A 16 -29.70 9.12 0.24
N GLY A 17 -29.15 9.60 -0.86
CA GLY A 17 -29.36 11.00 -1.26
C GLY A 17 -28.70 11.46 -2.55
N LEU A 18 -27.87 10.63 -3.19
CA LEU A 18 -27.39 10.93 -4.54
C LEU A 18 -27.86 9.83 -5.47
N SER A 19 -28.61 10.21 -6.52
CA SER A 19 -29.10 9.28 -7.55
C SER A 19 -27.91 8.68 -8.30
N MET A 20 -27.41 7.55 -7.79
CA MET A 20 -26.50 6.69 -8.53
C MET A 20 -27.29 5.80 -9.48
N PRO A 21 -26.76 5.50 -10.69
CA PRO A 21 -27.35 4.45 -11.52
C PRO A 21 -27.36 3.16 -10.70
N SER A 22 -28.49 2.46 -10.71
CA SER A 22 -28.75 1.23 -9.99
C SER A 22 -27.67 0.19 -10.28
N PHE A 23 -26.71 0.05 -9.38
CA PHE A 23 -25.89 -1.15 -9.36
C PHE A 23 -26.72 -2.28 -8.77
N VAL A 24 -26.94 -3.30 -9.58
CA VAL A 24 -27.58 -4.55 -9.17
C VAL A 24 -26.81 -5.11 -7.99
N SER A 25 -27.51 -5.32 -6.89
CA SER A 25 -26.99 -5.93 -5.67
C SER A 25 -26.36 -7.28 -6.02
N ALA A 26 -25.06 -7.42 -5.79
CA ALA A 26 -24.30 -8.66 -5.98
C ALA A 26 -24.58 -9.65 -4.83
N SER A 27 -25.85 -10.00 -4.62
CA SER A 27 -26.26 -11.17 -3.84
C SER A 27 -26.60 -12.36 -4.75
N GLU A 28 -26.34 -12.25 -6.04
CA GLU A 28 -26.41 -13.40 -6.94
C GLU A 28 -25.05 -14.10 -6.97
N GLN A 29 -25.07 -15.31 -6.48
CA GLN A 29 -24.01 -16.30 -6.56
C GLN A 29 -23.31 -16.18 -7.91
N ASN A 30 -21.98 -15.92 -7.90
CA ASN A 30 -21.13 -16.05 -9.07
C ASN A 30 -21.12 -17.52 -9.53
N THR A 31 -22.17 -17.95 -10.19
CA THR A 31 -22.13 -19.15 -11.03
C THR A 31 -21.36 -18.78 -12.29
N CYS A 32 -20.07 -19.02 -12.25
CA CYS A 32 -19.22 -18.94 -13.42
C CYS A 32 -19.66 -20.01 -14.42
N ALA A 33 -20.51 -19.66 -15.38
CA ALA A 33 -20.83 -20.52 -16.50
C ALA A 33 -19.59 -20.62 -17.38
N SER A 34 -18.78 -21.67 -17.18
CA SER A 34 -17.67 -22.05 -18.04
C SER A 34 -18.19 -22.76 -19.28
N SER A 35 -18.43 -22.05 -20.37
CA SER A 35 -18.50 -22.63 -21.69
C SER A 35 -17.13 -22.44 -22.38
N GLY A 36 -16.21 -23.32 -22.14
CA GLY A 36 -14.90 -23.39 -22.76
C GLY A 36 -14.15 -24.60 -22.22
N LYS A 37 -13.23 -25.19 -23.00
CA LYS A 37 -12.26 -26.21 -22.54
C LYS A 37 -11.77 -25.82 -21.14
N PRO A 38 -11.50 -26.75 -20.22
CA PRO A 38 -11.21 -26.42 -18.83
C PRO A 38 -10.11 -25.36 -18.77
N GLY A 39 -10.53 -24.13 -18.60
CA GLY A 39 -9.62 -23.01 -18.38
C GLY A 39 -9.08 -23.18 -16.95
N ASN A 40 -7.77 -23.34 -16.84
CA ASN A 40 -7.11 -23.62 -15.58
C ASN A 40 -7.02 -22.38 -14.68
N SER A 41 -7.91 -21.36 -14.83
CA SER A 41 -7.87 -20.14 -14.02
C SER A 41 -9.24 -19.49 -13.86
N ILE A 42 -9.43 -18.79 -12.73
CA ILE A 42 -10.62 -17.98 -12.47
C ILE A 42 -10.42 -16.61 -13.13
N GLN A 43 -11.41 -16.22 -13.96
CA GLN A 43 -11.40 -14.92 -14.65
C GLN A 43 -11.99 -13.85 -13.75
N VAL A 44 -11.23 -12.81 -13.44
CA VAL A 44 -11.71 -11.59 -12.79
C VAL A 44 -11.90 -10.52 -13.87
N LYS A 45 -13.12 -10.01 -14.00
CA LYS A 45 -13.46 -9.06 -15.07
C LYS A 45 -12.80 -7.70 -14.85
N THR A 46 -12.27 -7.14 -15.93
CA THR A 46 -11.94 -5.71 -16.01
C THR A 46 -13.19 -4.95 -16.47
N PRO A 47 -13.82 -4.10 -15.64
CA PRO A 47 -14.97 -3.30 -16.05
C PRO A 47 -14.57 -2.29 -17.12
N LEU A 48 -15.48 -1.95 -18.00
CA LEU A 48 -15.26 -0.93 -18.99
C LEU A 48 -15.12 0.45 -18.34
N ARG A 49 -14.24 1.29 -18.90
CA ARG A 49 -14.14 2.69 -18.48
C ARG A 49 -15.43 3.41 -18.87
N SER A 50 -15.92 4.27 -17.98
CA SER A 50 -17.09 5.10 -18.28
C SER A 50 -16.84 6.05 -19.45
N ALA A 51 -17.88 6.34 -20.21
CA ALA A 51 -17.78 7.23 -21.38
C ALA A 51 -17.24 8.60 -20.96
N GLY A 52 -16.28 9.12 -21.74
CA GLY A 52 -15.64 10.42 -21.50
C GLY A 52 -14.53 10.41 -20.43
N GLN A 53 -14.26 9.28 -19.79
CA GLN A 53 -13.11 9.13 -18.89
C GLN A 53 -11.88 8.64 -19.65
N SER A 54 -10.71 9.00 -19.14
CA SER A 54 -9.40 8.54 -19.61
C SER A 54 -8.54 8.09 -18.45
N ASP A 55 -7.50 7.29 -18.72
CA ASP A 55 -6.55 6.91 -17.68
C ASP A 55 -5.87 8.14 -17.04
N VAL A 56 -5.26 7.90 -15.89
CA VAL A 56 -4.54 8.91 -15.10
C VAL A 56 -3.04 8.60 -15.03
N LEU A 57 -2.52 7.81 -15.98
CA LEU A 57 -1.08 7.65 -16.12
C LEU A 57 -0.44 9.02 -16.34
N GLU A 58 0.63 9.28 -15.58
CA GLU A 58 1.33 10.57 -15.59
C GLU A 58 0.39 11.80 -15.41
N LEU A 59 -0.64 11.63 -14.57
CA LEU A 59 -1.57 12.71 -14.25
C LEU A 59 -0.81 13.95 -13.76
N ARG A 60 -1.09 15.11 -14.38
CA ARG A 60 -0.63 16.42 -13.93
C ARG A 60 -1.81 17.22 -13.42
N CYS A 61 -1.58 17.95 -12.34
CA CYS A 61 -2.57 18.86 -11.76
C CYS A 61 -1.98 20.27 -11.66
N PRO A 62 -2.80 21.33 -11.52
CA PRO A 62 -2.26 22.66 -11.27
C PRO A 62 -1.33 22.66 -10.06
N PRO A 63 -0.17 23.33 -10.13
CA PRO A 63 0.77 23.46 -8.99
C PRO A 63 0.09 24.10 -7.78
N ILE A 64 0.41 23.58 -6.59
CA ILE A 64 -0.11 24.10 -5.31
C ILE A 64 1.09 24.61 -4.51
N GLU A 65 1.29 25.93 -4.45
CA GLU A 65 2.44 26.55 -3.79
C GLU A 65 2.61 26.10 -2.31
N ASN A 66 1.50 25.96 -1.60
CA ASN A 66 1.47 25.46 -0.23
C ASN A 66 0.31 24.48 -0.05
N VAL A 67 0.61 23.19 -0.01
CA VAL A 67 -0.37 22.11 0.12
C VAL A 67 -0.98 22.12 1.51
N ARG A 68 -2.29 22.36 1.59
CA ARG A 68 -3.06 22.34 2.84
C ARG A 68 -3.52 20.93 3.13
N VAL A 69 -2.91 20.32 4.16
CA VAL A 69 -3.06 18.89 4.46
C VAL A 69 -4.00 18.67 5.63
N ALA A 70 -4.92 17.73 5.48
CA ALA A 70 -5.64 17.12 6.59
C ALA A 70 -5.09 15.73 6.86
N VAL A 71 -4.76 15.39 8.11
CA VAL A 71 -4.32 14.06 8.51
C VAL A 71 -5.45 13.37 9.28
N ILE A 72 -5.87 12.19 8.80
CA ILE A 72 -6.95 11.40 9.37
C ILE A 72 -6.39 10.08 9.89
N GLY A 73 -6.59 9.81 11.19
CA GLY A 73 -5.92 8.73 11.91
C GLY A 73 -4.57 9.17 12.46
N LEU A 74 -4.46 9.32 13.78
CA LEU A 74 -3.29 9.86 14.48
C LEU A 74 -2.63 8.82 15.39
N GLY A 75 -2.87 7.54 15.11
CA GLY A 75 -2.21 6.42 15.76
C GLY A 75 -0.71 6.35 15.45
N ASN A 76 -0.13 5.14 15.48
CA ASN A 76 1.31 4.95 15.32
C ASN A 76 1.86 5.55 14.01
N ARG A 77 1.17 5.34 12.88
CA ARG A 77 1.60 5.89 11.58
C ARG A 77 1.32 7.38 11.47
N GLY A 78 0.10 7.81 11.82
CA GLY A 78 -0.35 9.18 11.64
C GLY A 78 0.42 10.21 12.45
N ILE A 79 0.80 9.91 13.69
CA ILE A 79 1.60 10.85 14.49
C ILE A 79 2.98 11.10 13.86
N GLY A 80 3.60 10.05 13.29
CA GLY A 80 4.84 10.16 12.53
C GLY A 80 4.68 11.01 11.28
N ALA A 81 3.57 10.83 10.55
CA ALA A 81 3.24 11.62 9.36
C ALA A 81 3.05 13.11 9.71
N VAL A 82 2.30 13.43 10.78
CA VAL A 82 2.15 14.82 11.26
C VAL A 82 3.51 15.46 11.53
N TYR A 83 4.41 14.75 12.23
CA TYR A 83 5.74 15.25 12.50
C TYR A 83 6.52 15.52 11.21
N ARG A 84 6.63 14.53 10.30
CA ARG A 84 7.40 14.66 9.06
C ARG A 84 6.84 15.74 8.13
N LEU A 85 5.52 15.74 7.87
CA LEU A 85 4.86 16.74 7.03
C LEU A 85 5.05 18.17 7.58
N SER A 86 5.10 18.33 8.90
CA SER A 86 5.33 19.62 9.54
C SER A 86 6.76 20.19 9.34
N LEU A 87 7.67 19.39 8.79
CA LEU A 87 9.06 19.75 8.48
C LEU A 87 9.29 19.93 6.96
N ILE A 88 8.30 19.62 6.12
CA ILE A 88 8.44 19.73 4.67
C ILE A 88 8.00 21.11 4.21
N PRO A 89 8.88 21.90 3.57
CA PRO A 89 8.48 23.17 2.95
C PRO A 89 7.37 22.98 1.90
N GLY A 90 6.46 23.94 1.79
CA GLY A 90 5.35 23.87 0.84
C GLY A 90 4.20 22.98 1.30
N ALA A 91 4.16 22.57 2.57
CA ALA A 91 3.03 21.90 3.19
C ALA A 91 2.59 22.60 4.49
N THR A 92 1.30 22.63 4.73
CA THR A 92 0.72 23.12 6.01
C THR A 92 -0.38 22.18 6.46
N ILE A 93 -0.26 21.62 7.66
CA ILE A 93 -1.31 20.81 8.26
C ILE A 93 -2.39 21.76 8.80
N VAL A 94 -3.59 21.66 8.24
CA VAL A 94 -4.74 22.56 8.59
C VAL A 94 -5.85 21.83 9.34
N ALA A 95 -5.85 20.50 9.35
CA ALA A 95 -6.82 19.71 10.09
C ALA A 95 -6.22 18.38 10.58
N LEU A 96 -6.64 17.96 11.76
CA LEU A 96 -6.31 16.69 12.41
C LEU A 96 -7.61 15.98 12.78
N CYS A 97 -7.70 14.66 12.49
CA CYS A 97 -8.87 13.86 12.83
C CYS A 97 -8.46 12.52 13.42
N ASP A 98 -9.03 12.21 14.57
CA ASP A 98 -8.95 10.87 15.18
C ASP A 98 -10.15 10.68 16.11
N VAL A 99 -10.60 9.45 16.26
CA VAL A 99 -11.69 9.10 17.18
C VAL A 99 -11.25 9.11 18.65
N GLN A 100 -9.94 9.19 18.90
CA GLN A 100 -9.32 9.22 20.23
C GLN A 100 -8.77 10.63 20.52
N ASP A 101 -9.38 11.36 21.43
CA ASP A 101 -8.92 12.71 21.81
C ASP A 101 -7.44 12.75 22.25
N GLN A 102 -6.99 11.70 22.96
CA GLN A 102 -5.59 11.58 23.38
C GLN A 102 -4.58 11.62 22.21
N TYR A 103 -4.93 11.07 21.03
CA TYR A 103 -4.08 11.11 19.85
C TYR A 103 -4.08 12.49 19.21
N ILE A 104 -5.21 13.20 19.23
CA ILE A 104 -5.28 14.60 18.82
C ILE A 104 -4.39 15.47 19.70
N GLN A 105 -4.50 15.36 21.02
CA GLN A 105 -3.65 16.13 21.94
C GLN A 105 -2.15 15.85 21.70
N ARG A 106 -1.79 14.57 21.54
CA ARG A 106 -0.42 14.19 21.20
C ARG A 106 0.07 14.84 19.89
N ALA A 107 -0.77 14.91 18.87
CA ALA A 107 -0.43 15.56 17.60
C ALA A 107 -0.33 17.08 17.74
N LEU A 108 -1.22 17.71 18.52
CA LEU A 108 -1.16 19.15 18.79
C LEU A 108 0.10 19.59 19.50
N ASN A 109 0.70 18.76 20.35
CA ASN A 109 1.98 19.06 21.02
C ASN A 109 3.12 19.31 20.03
N ILE A 110 3.06 18.72 18.80
CA ILE A 110 4.05 18.99 17.74
C ILE A 110 4.03 20.48 17.32
N PHE A 111 2.90 21.15 17.51
CA PHE A 111 2.68 22.54 17.10
C PHE A 111 2.83 23.56 18.26
N GLU A 112 3.05 23.12 19.50
CA GLU A 112 3.13 24.02 20.65
C GLU A 112 4.26 25.04 20.56
N GLN A 113 5.38 24.64 19.95
CA GLN A 113 6.58 25.49 19.78
C GLN A 113 6.66 26.14 18.38
N LYS A 114 5.64 25.95 17.54
CA LYS A 114 5.62 26.48 16.17
C LYS A 114 4.77 27.76 16.14
N GLU A 115 5.32 28.78 15.48
CA GLU A 115 4.54 29.97 15.15
C GLU A 115 3.45 29.63 14.12
N GLY A 116 2.28 30.27 14.25
CA GLY A 116 1.18 30.11 13.30
C GLY A 116 -0.10 29.52 13.92
N LYS A 117 -1.11 29.35 13.07
CA LYS A 117 -2.42 28.81 13.48
C LYS A 117 -2.27 27.29 13.71
N LYS A 118 -2.75 26.81 14.87
CA LYS A 118 -2.87 25.37 15.13
C LYS A 118 -3.92 24.76 14.18
N PRO A 119 -3.75 23.47 13.77
CA PRO A 119 -4.74 22.75 12.97
C PRO A 119 -6.09 22.68 13.68
N ASP A 120 -7.18 22.73 12.92
CA ASP A 120 -8.51 22.44 13.44
C ASP A 120 -8.64 20.95 13.77
N THR A 121 -9.39 20.57 14.79
CA THR A 121 -9.48 19.18 15.28
C THR A 121 -10.87 18.58 15.17
N TYR A 122 -10.92 17.28 14.91
CA TYR A 122 -12.15 16.53 14.69
C TYR A 122 -12.06 15.17 15.42
N THR A 123 -13.08 14.83 16.23
CA THR A 123 -13.08 13.62 17.08
C THR A 123 -14.24 12.66 16.81
N GLY A 124 -15.16 13.00 15.94
CA GLY A 124 -16.28 12.12 15.60
C GLY A 124 -15.90 10.99 14.65
N VAL A 125 -16.54 9.83 14.82
CA VAL A 125 -16.30 8.62 13.99
C VAL A 125 -16.49 8.91 12.50
N GLU A 126 -17.37 9.83 12.12
CA GLU A 126 -17.63 10.22 10.73
C GLU A 126 -17.12 11.63 10.38
N ASP A 127 -16.38 12.27 11.27
CA ASP A 127 -15.90 13.65 11.07
C ASP A 127 -14.92 13.78 9.89
N TRP A 128 -14.31 12.68 9.44
CA TRP A 128 -13.56 12.64 8.20
C TRP A 128 -14.39 13.08 6.97
N LYS A 129 -15.71 12.90 6.97
CA LYS A 129 -16.61 13.39 5.92
C LYS A 129 -16.64 14.92 5.90
N ARG A 130 -16.73 15.54 7.07
CA ARG A 130 -16.68 17.01 7.21
C ARG A 130 -15.34 17.59 6.73
N ILE A 131 -14.25 16.86 6.93
CA ILE A 131 -12.93 17.23 6.40
C ILE A 131 -12.96 17.19 4.86
N CYS A 132 -13.53 16.16 4.26
CA CYS A 132 -13.67 16.08 2.82
C CYS A 132 -14.47 17.24 2.22
N GLU A 133 -15.46 17.78 2.93
CA GLU A 133 -16.30 18.91 2.49
C GLU A 133 -15.58 20.27 2.56
N ARG A 134 -14.52 20.42 3.36
CA ARG A 134 -13.78 21.69 3.53
C ARG A 134 -13.12 22.12 2.21
N LYS A 135 -13.20 23.41 1.88
CA LYS A 135 -12.61 24.00 0.67
C LYS A 135 -11.18 24.50 0.87
N ASP A 136 -10.71 24.55 2.09
CA ASP A 136 -9.37 24.98 2.48
C ASP A 136 -8.42 23.80 2.71
N ILE A 137 -8.73 22.63 2.13
CA ILE A 137 -7.90 21.41 2.14
C ILE A 137 -7.63 20.99 0.69
N ASP A 138 -6.36 20.72 0.39
CA ASP A 138 -5.90 20.26 -0.92
C ASP A 138 -5.62 18.77 -0.93
N LEU A 139 -5.11 18.23 0.20
CA LEU A 139 -4.69 16.85 0.37
C LEU A 139 -5.30 16.24 1.64
N VAL A 140 -5.92 15.08 1.51
CA VAL A 140 -6.32 14.23 2.63
C VAL A 140 -5.33 13.08 2.76
N TYR A 141 -4.63 13.03 3.89
CA TYR A 141 -3.62 12.03 4.24
C TYR A 141 -4.20 11.04 5.25
N VAL A 142 -4.35 9.78 4.87
CA VAL A 142 -5.15 8.77 5.58
C VAL A 142 -4.28 7.73 6.23
N CYS A 143 -4.32 7.66 7.58
CA CYS A 143 -3.59 6.69 8.41
C CYS A 143 -4.53 5.92 9.36
N THR A 144 -5.74 5.64 8.93
CA THR A 144 -6.76 4.93 9.69
C THR A 144 -6.51 3.41 9.70
N HIS A 145 -7.47 2.62 10.19
CA HIS A 145 -7.48 1.17 9.93
C HIS A 145 -7.90 0.89 8.48
N TRP A 146 -7.58 -0.30 8.00
CA TRP A 146 -7.68 -0.69 6.58
C TRP A 146 -9.07 -0.46 5.96
N ASP A 147 -10.15 -0.72 6.72
CA ASP A 147 -11.53 -0.63 6.23
C ASP A 147 -11.95 0.80 5.82
N LEU A 148 -11.19 1.83 6.22
CA LEU A 148 -11.49 3.23 5.92
C LEU A 148 -10.55 3.86 4.89
N HIS A 149 -9.51 3.17 4.42
CA HIS A 149 -8.56 3.72 3.45
C HIS A 149 -9.27 4.13 2.15
N ALA A 150 -9.88 3.19 1.45
CA ALA A 150 -10.58 3.46 0.20
C ALA A 150 -11.80 4.39 0.38
N PRO A 151 -12.70 4.19 1.36
CA PRO A 151 -13.84 5.09 1.56
C PRO A 151 -13.44 6.56 1.77
N ILE A 152 -12.41 6.84 2.56
CA ILE A 152 -11.96 8.23 2.80
C ILE A 152 -11.31 8.80 1.53
N ALA A 153 -10.46 8.02 0.83
CA ALA A 153 -9.83 8.48 -0.40
C ALA A 153 -10.84 8.82 -1.49
N VAL A 154 -11.83 7.95 -1.70
CA VAL A 154 -12.93 8.18 -2.63
C VAL A 154 -13.68 9.47 -2.26
N CYS A 155 -14.07 9.62 -0.99
CA CYS A 155 -14.76 10.82 -0.53
C CYS A 155 -13.92 12.10 -0.74
N ALA A 156 -12.61 12.06 -0.45
CA ALA A 156 -11.71 13.17 -0.66
C ALA A 156 -11.65 13.57 -2.15
N MET A 157 -11.46 12.60 -3.05
CA MET A 157 -11.40 12.86 -4.48
C MET A 157 -12.72 13.38 -5.05
N GLU A 158 -13.86 12.85 -4.59
CA GLU A 158 -15.20 13.35 -4.95
C GLU A 158 -15.39 14.82 -4.59
N HIS A 159 -14.79 15.27 -3.49
CA HIS A 159 -14.83 16.66 -3.05
C HIS A 159 -13.66 17.50 -3.61
N GLY A 160 -12.99 17.00 -4.67
CA GLY A 160 -11.98 17.74 -5.41
C GLY A 160 -10.59 17.80 -4.76
N LYS A 161 -10.31 16.96 -3.77
CA LYS A 161 -9.01 16.89 -3.09
C LYS A 161 -8.14 15.78 -3.64
N HIS A 162 -6.85 15.88 -3.46
CA HIS A 162 -5.95 14.75 -3.62
C HIS A 162 -6.03 13.85 -2.40
N ALA A 163 -5.75 12.55 -2.57
CA ALA A 163 -5.72 11.57 -1.50
C ALA A 163 -4.33 10.91 -1.42
N ALA A 164 -3.88 10.64 -0.21
CA ALA A 164 -2.74 9.78 0.06
C ALA A 164 -3.13 8.81 1.18
N ILE A 165 -2.99 7.51 0.97
CA ILE A 165 -3.54 6.48 1.86
C ILE A 165 -2.49 5.47 2.26
N GLU A 166 -2.46 5.10 3.55
CA GLU A 166 -1.61 4.04 4.08
C GLU A 166 -1.96 2.67 3.46
N VAL A 167 -1.05 1.76 3.59
CA VAL A 167 -1.06 0.43 2.99
C VAL A 167 -1.82 -0.60 3.85
N PRO A 168 -2.51 -1.55 3.17
CA PRO A 168 -2.89 -1.58 1.77
C PRO A 168 -4.02 -0.58 1.49
N GLY A 169 -4.10 -0.09 0.25
CA GLY A 169 -5.07 0.95 -0.12
C GLY A 169 -6.50 0.44 -0.26
N ALA A 170 -6.70 -0.87 -0.45
CA ALA A 170 -8.00 -1.51 -0.63
C ALA A 170 -8.00 -2.92 -0.03
N GLN A 171 -9.17 -3.39 0.42
CA GLN A 171 -9.40 -4.72 0.97
C GLN A 171 -10.25 -5.60 0.06
N THR A 172 -10.94 -5.00 -0.91
CA THR A 172 -11.85 -5.66 -1.83
C THR A 172 -11.58 -5.23 -3.28
N MET A 173 -11.99 -6.07 -4.24
CA MET A 173 -11.92 -5.71 -5.66
C MET A 173 -12.80 -4.51 -6.01
N GLU A 174 -13.90 -4.36 -5.31
CA GLU A 174 -14.83 -3.24 -5.46
C GLU A 174 -14.18 -1.92 -5.05
N GLU A 175 -13.50 -1.89 -3.92
CA GLU A 175 -12.71 -0.72 -3.48
C GLU A 175 -11.58 -0.38 -4.47
N CYS A 176 -10.88 -1.39 -5.01
CA CYS A 176 -9.87 -1.15 -6.04
C CYS A 176 -10.47 -0.40 -7.24
N TRP A 177 -11.62 -0.84 -7.76
CA TRP A 177 -12.28 -0.19 -8.88
C TRP A 177 -12.85 1.18 -8.52
N GLN A 178 -13.39 1.36 -7.32
CA GLN A 178 -13.85 2.67 -6.84
C GLN A 178 -12.73 3.70 -6.81
N LEU A 179 -11.54 3.33 -6.35
CA LEU A 179 -10.37 4.21 -6.35
C LEU A 179 -9.97 4.62 -7.78
N VAL A 180 -9.84 3.65 -8.69
CA VAL A 180 -9.50 3.91 -10.11
C VAL A 180 -10.55 4.81 -10.77
N ASP A 181 -11.83 4.41 -10.71
CA ASP A 181 -12.91 5.13 -11.38
C ASP A 181 -13.07 6.55 -10.84
N THR A 182 -12.87 6.73 -9.54
CA THR A 182 -12.92 8.05 -8.92
C THR A 182 -11.74 8.92 -9.35
N ALA A 183 -10.52 8.40 -9.35
CA ALA A 183 -9.33 9.13 -9.80
C ALA A 183 -9.45 9.52 -11.29
N GLU A 184 -9.87 8.59 -12.16
CA GLU A 184 -10.09 8.84 -13.60
C GLU A 184 -11.18 9.91 -13.84
N ARG A 185 -12.28 9.87 -13.08
CA ARG A 185 -13.38 10.82 -13.21
C ARG A 185 -13.08 12.20 -12.64
N THR A 186 -12.49 12.26 -11.46
CA THR A 186 -12.24 13.54 -10.77
C THR A 186 -10.93 14.20 -11.18
N ARG A 187 -10.05 13.47 -11.86
CA ARG A 187 -8.69 13.89 -12.18
C ARG A 187 -7.91 14.34 -10.95
N ARG A 188 -8.04 13.57 -9.86
CA ARG A 188 -7.31 13.78 -8.60
C ARG A 188 -6.32 12.64 -8.37
N HIS A 189 -5.19 12.98 -7.78
CA HIS A 189 -4.21 12.00 -7.36
C HIS A 189 -4.75 11.16 -6.20
N CYS A 190 -4.45 9.86 -6.24
CA CYS A 190 -4.58 8.94 -5.12
C CYS A 190 -3.26 8.19 -4.99
N MET A 191 -2.43 8.58 -4.03
CA MET A 191 -1.13 7.96 -3.77
C MET A 191 -1.25 6.88 -2.71
N LEU A 192 -0.68 5.71 -2.97
CA LEU A 192 -0.41 4.73 -1.91
C LEU A 192 0.85 5.16 -1.16
N LEU A 193 0.80 5.20 0.17
CA LEU A 193 1.92 5.57 1.01
C LEU A 193 2.85 4.36 1.26
N GLU A 194 3.36 3.80 0.16
CA GLU A 194 4.27 2.66 0.19
C GLU A 194 5.71 3.15 0.36
N ASN A 195 6.13 3.28 1.60
CA ASN A 195 7.42 3.82 1.99
C ASN A 195 8.62 2.97 1.53
N CYS A 196 8.42 1.66 1.35
CA CYS A 196 9.51 0.76 0.97
C CYS A 196 10.06 1.04 -0.44
N ASN A 197 9.27 1.66 -1.32
CA ASN A 197 9.75 2.13 -2.62
C ASN A 197 10.81 3.24 -2.49
N TYR A 198 10.91 3.89 -1.34
CA TYR A 198 11.83 5.00 -1.06
C TYR A 198 13.00 4.62 -0.15
N ASP A 199 13.17 3.33 0.17
CA ASP A 199 14.33 2.85 0.90
C ASP A 199 15.58 2.94 0.02
N PHE A 200 16.71 3.23 0.62
CA PHE A 200 17.95 3.55 -0.09
C PHE A 200 18.44 2.42 -0.99
N PHE A 201 18.38 1.17 -0.52
CA PHE A 201 18.79 0.02 -1.31
C PHE A 201 17.80 -0.25 -2.46
N GLU A 202 16.50 -0.14 -2.20
CA GLU A 202 15.44 -0.30 -3.21
C GLU A 202 15.55 0.77 -4.30
N LEU A 203 15.78 2.01 -3.94
CA LEU A 203 16.01 3.11 -4.89
C LEU A 203 17.30 2.92 -5.69
N ALA A 204 18.40 2.47 -5.06
CA ALA A 204 19.66 2.21 -5.75
C ALA A 204 19.52 1.06 -6.76
N THR A 205 18.88 -0.04 -6.37
CA THR A 205 18.66 -1.19 -7.25
C THR A 205 17.67 -0.89 -8.37
N LEU A 206 16.67 -0.05 -8.14
CA LEU A 206 15.80 0.48 -9.19
C LEU A 206 16.62 1.30 -10.21
N ASN A 207 17.49 2.20 -9.76
CA ASN A 207 18.36 2.98 -10.65
C ASN A 207 19.31 2.07 -11.45
N MET A 208 19.86 1.01 -10.82
CA MET A 208 20.66 0.00 -11.51
C MET A 208 19.85 -0.73 -12.58
N ALA A 209 18.61 -1.13 -12.27
CA ALA A 209 17.71 -1.81 -13.20
C ALA A 209 17.38 -0.91 -14.41
N GLN A 210 17.04 0.37 -14.17
CA GLN A 210 16.78 1.35 -15.23
C GLN A 210 18.00 1.62 -16.13
N LYS A 211 19.20 1.47 -15.59
CA LYS A 211 20.46 1.56 -16.35
C LYS A 211 20.88 0.26 -17.02
N GLY A 212 20.08 -0.82 -16.87
CA GLY A 212 20.27 -2.09 -17.52
C GLY A 212 21.36 -2.99 -16.93
N LEU A 213 21.84 -2.71 -15.71
CA LEU A 213 22.91 -3.51 -15.09
C LEU A 213 22.52 -4.97 -14.87
N PHE A 214 21.25 -5.22 -14.55
CA PHE A 214 20.75 -6.60 -14.39
C PHE A 214 20.43 -7.31 -15.72
N GLY A 215 20.55 -6.61 -16.85
CA GLY A 215 20.05 -7.12 -18.14
C GLY A 215 18.52 -7.18 -18.16
N GLU A 216 17.95 -8.23 -18.81
CA GLU A 216 16.50 -8.46 -18.73
C GLU A 216 16.15 -9.05 -17.37
N ILE A 217 15.24 -8.41 -16.64
CA ILE A 217 14.74 -8.93 -15.37
C ILE A 217 13.84 -10.13 -15.66
N VAL A 218 14.08 -11.24 -15.00
CA VAL A 218 13.35 -12.50 -15.21
C VAL A 218 12.49 -12.90 -14.02
N HIS A 219 12.94 -12.57 -12.79
CA HIS A 219 12.26 -12.92 -11.55
C HIS A 219 12.56 -11.92 -10.45
N CYS A 220 11.54 -11.64 -9.60
CA CYS A 220 11.74 -10.88 -8.38
C CYS A 220 11.00 -11.53 -7.21
N GLU A 221 11.55 -11.33 -5.98
CA GLU A 221 10.91 -11.77 -4.74
C GLU A 221 10.70 -10.59 -3.79
N GLY A 222 9.51 -10.54 -3.21
CA GLY A 222 9.16 -9.57 -2.18
C GLY A 222 8.44 -10.23 -1.02
N ALA A 223 8.48 -9.62 0.14
CA ALA A 223 7.83 -10.17 1.32
C ALA A 223 7.45 -9.08 2.33
N TYR A 224 6.56 -9.41 3.24
CA TYR A 224 6.42 -8.75 4.52
C TYR A 224 6.31 -9.84 5.58
N VAL A 225 7.45 -10.15 6.17
CA VAL A 225 7.58 -11.27 7.10
C VAL A 225 8.36 -10.85 8.34
N HIS A 226 7.76 -11.00 9.52
CA HIS A 226 8.37 -10.79 10.85
C HIS A 226 7.37 -11.14 11.97
N ASP A 227 7.82 -11.17 13.21
CA ASP A 227 6.95 -11.44 14.34
C ASP A 227 6.21 -10.18 14.81
N LEU A 228 4.90 -10.14 14.63
CA LEU A 228 4.02 -9.09 15.15
C LEU A 228 3.04 -9.58 16.21
N ARG A 229 3.13 -10.84 16.67
CA ARG A 229 2.16 -11.42 17.61
C ARG A 229 2.01 -10.56 18.86
N GLY A 230 3.13 -10.07 19.42
CA GLY A 230 3.12 -9.20 20.59
C GLY A 230 2.29 -7.93 20.42
N GLU A 231 2.43 -7.27 19.26
CA GLU A 231 1.70 -6.04 18.93
C GLU A 231 0.24 -6.32 18.56
N ILE A 232 -0.04 -7.40 17.83
CA ILE A 232 -1.39 -7.77 17.40
C ILE A 232 -2.30 -8.04 18.62
N PHE A 233 -1.75 -8.67 19.65
CA PHE A 233 -2.49 -8.94 20.90
C PHE A 233 -2.49 -7.77 21.89
N ASP A 234 -1.67 -6.74 21.71
CA ASP A 234 -1.67 -5.57 22.58
C ASP A 234 -2.79 -4.60 22.17
N PRO A 235 -3.83 -4.40 23.00
CA PRO A 235 -4.96 -3.52 22.67
C PRO A 235 -4.56 -2.03 22.55
N ARG A 236 -3.37 -1.66 23.02
CA ARG A 236 -2.85 -0.29 22.90
C ARG A 236 -2.18 -0.05 21.54
N SER A 237 -1.71 -1.10 20.87
CA SER A 237 -1.05 -0.99 19.56
C SER A 237 -2.03 -0.67 18.43
N TYR A 238 -3.23 -1.25 18.49
CA TYR A 238 -4.25 -1.07 17.46
C TYR A 238 -5.61 -0.78 18.09
N TRP A 239 -6.17 0.38 17.78
CA TRP A 239 -7.49 0.78 18.28
C TRP A 239 -8.55 -0.31 18.09
N GLU A 240 -9.28 -0.66 19.16
CA GLU A 240 -10.23 -1.78 19.20
C GLU A 240 -9.65 -3.10 18.64
N SER A 241 -8.36 -3.30 18.71
CA SER A 241 -7.67 -4.49 18.21
C SER A 241 -8.02 -4.81 16.74
N TRP A 242 -8.15 -3.80 15.89
CA TRP A 242 -8.61 -3.99 14.51
C TRP A 242 -7.73 -4.98 13.74
N ARG A 243 -6.40 -4.98 13.97
CA ARG A 243 -5.50 -5.91 13.29
C ARG A 243 -5.68 -7.35 13.75
N LEU A 244 -5.96 -7.57 15.06
CA LEU A 244 -6.32 -8.89 15.58
C LEU A 244 -7.62 -9.39 14.94
N ARG A 245 -8.63 -8.51 14.75
CA ARG A 245 -9.88 -8.88 14.06
C ARG A 245 -9.61 -9.34 12.63
N HIS A 246 -8.76 -8.62 11.86
CA HIS A 246 -8.39 -9.05 10.52
C HIS A 246 -7.69 -10.42 10.51
N ASN A 247 -6.74 -10.68 11.42
CA ASN A 247 -6.10 -12.00 11.53
C ASN A 247 -7.06 -13.11 11.97
N ARG A 248 -8.07 -12.78 12.77
CA ARG A 248 -9.09 -13.73 13.20
C ARG A 248 -10.08 -14.07 12.10
N ASP A 249 -10.58 -13.07 11.38
CA ASP A 249 -11.76 -13.19 10.52
C ASP A 249 -11.41 -13.32 9.04
N GLU A 250 -10.20 -12.94 8.64
CA GLU A 250 -9.72 -12.91 7.27
C GLU A 250 -8.56 -13.89 7.05
N PHE A 251 -8.20 -14.14 5.80
CA PHE A 251 -7.10 -15.04 5.39
C PHE A 251 -6.48 -14.56 4.07
N GLY A 252 -5.41 -15.23 3.63
CA GLY A 252 -4.65 -14.85 2.44
C GLY A 252 -3.57 -13.80 2.71
N ASN A 253 -3.06 -13.20 1.67
CA ASN A 253 -2.02 -12.17 1.79
C ASN A 253 -2.63 -10.82 2.15
N LEU A 254 -2.74 -10.52 3.44
CA LEU A 254 -3.40 -9.29 3.92
C LEU A 254 -2.52 -8.03 3.80
N TYR A 255 -1.23 -8.18 3.50
CA TYR A 255 -0.30 -7.03 3.47
C TYR A 255 0.81 -7.18 2.42
N PRO A 256 0.46 -7.22 1.12
CA PRO A 256 1.41 -7.53 0.05
C PRO A 256 2.33 -6.38 -0.34
N THR A 257 1.95 -5.13 -0.05
CA THR A 257 2.48 -3.94 -0.73
C THR A 257 3.94 -3.67 -0.45
N HIS A 258 4.42 -3.87 0.79
CA HIS A 258 5.82 -3.65 1.16
C HIS A 258 6.81 -4.55 0.40
N GLY A 259 6.39 -5.78 0.09
CA GLY A 259 7.19 -6.67 -0.73
C GLY A 259 7.01 -6.41 -2.22
N LEU A 260 5.77 -6.15 -2.65
CA LEU A 260 5.45 -6.04 -4.07
C LEU A 260 5.84 -4.68 -4.67
N GLY A 261 5.63 -3.58 -3.95
CA GLY A 261 5.82 -2.22 -4.48
C GLY A 261 7.20 -1.98 -5.10
N PRO A 262 8.31 -2.16 -4.36
CA PRO A 262 9.64 -1.92 -4.91
C PRO A 262 9.96 -2.79 -6.13
N ILE A 263 9.61 -4.08 -6.10
CA ILE A 263 9.90 -5.00 -7.22
C ILE A 263 8.95 -4.80 -8.41
N ALA A 264 7.73 -4.28 -8.18
CA ALA A 264 6.82 -3.92 -9.26
C ALA A 264 7.38 -2.76 -10.10
N HIS A 265 8.01 -1.78 -9.46
CA HIS A 265 8.72 -0.70 -10.15
C HIS A 265 9.93 -1.22 -10.94
N VAL A 266 10.73 -2.13 -10.37
CA VAL A 266 11.86 -2.77 -11.08
C VAL A 266 11.38 -3.54 -12.32
N MET A 267 10.20 -4.15 -12.24
CA MET A 267 9.61 -4.93 -13.33
C MET A 267 8.75 -4.11 -14.29
N ASN A 268 8.64 -2.80 -14.08
CA ASN A 268 7.84 -1.88 -14.89
C ASN A 268 6.35 -2.28 -14.99
N ILE A 269 5.76 -2.74 -13.87
CA ILE A 269 4.33 -3.07 -13.82
C ILE A 269 3.51 -1.81 -14.11
N HIS A 270 2.48 -1.94 -14.96
CA HIS A 270 1.69 -0.94 -15.69
C HIS A 270 2.50 0.18 -16.38
N ARG A 271 3.79 -0.03 -16.54
CA ARG A 271 4.73 0.85 -17.27
C ARG A 271 5.55 0.02 -18.27
N GLY A 272 4.87 -0.81 -19.06
CA GLY A 272 5.46 -1.68 -20.08
C GLY A 272 5.34 -3.19 -19.80
N ASP A 273 4.96 -3.60 -18.59
CA ASP A 273 4.55 -4.97 -18.27
C ASP A 273 3.31 -4.95 -17.35
N ARG A 274 2.70 -6.07 -17.08
CA ARG A 274 1.49 -6.19 -16.27
C ARG A 274 1.43 -7.55 -15.58
N MET A 275 1.02 -7.59 -14.32
CA MET A 275 0.68 -8.83 -13.65
C MET A 275 -0.50 -9.48 -14.38
N GLN A 276 -0.35 -10.73 -14.80
CA GLN A 276 -1.33 -11.44 -15.61
C GLN A 276 -2.13 -12.44 -14.78
N ARG A 277 -1.42 -13.29 -14.05
CA ARG A 277 -2.00 -14.43 -13.34
C ARG A 277 -1.29 -14.68 -12.04
N MET A 278 -2.02 -15.06 -11.01
CA MET A 278 -1.46 -15.41 -9.71
C MET A 278 -2.06 -16.70 -9.16
N VAL A 279 -1.32 -17.33 -8.26
CA VAL A 279 -1.79 -18.41 -7.39
C VAL A 279 -1.29 -18.15 -5.98
N THR A 280 -2.13 -18.40 -4.97
CA THR A 280 -1.76 -18.28 -3.57
C THR A 280 -1.99 -19.58 -2.84
N VAL A 281 -0.98 -19.98 -2.05
CA VAL A 281 -1.04 -21.09 -1.10
C VAL A 281 -0.82 -20.53 0.30
N SER A 282 -1.63 -20.97 1.26
CA SER A 282 -1.53 -20.59 2.65
C SER A 282 -1.30 -21.84 3.51
N THR A 283 -0.49 -21.70 4.56
CA THR A 283 -0.49 -22.71 5.64
C THR A 283 -1.79 -22.58 6.45
N ASP A 284 -2.06 -23.58 7.29
CA ASP A 284 -2.96 -23.39 8.41
C ASP A 284 -2.33 -22.43 9.44
N GLN A 285 -3.12 -21.96 10.39
CA GLN A 285 -2.62 -21.13 11.48
C GLN A 285 -2.18 -21.99 12.67
N PHE A 286 -1.03 -21.67 13.23
CA PHE A 286 -0.44 -22.28 14.43
C PHE A 286 0.11 -21.21 15.39
N GLY A 287 0.82 -20.22 14.85
CA GLY A 287 1.60 -19.25 15.58
C GLY A 287 0.79 -18.37 16.53
N MET A 288 -0.39 -17.91 16.13
CA MET A 288 -1.27 -17.09 16.98
C MET A 288 -1.81 -17.90 18.17
N THR A 289 -2.27 -19.13 17.94
CA THR A 289 -2.81 -19.99 18.99
C THR A 289 -1.73 -20.36 20.01
N GLU A 290 -0.55 -20.76 19.55
CA GLU A 290 0.56 -21.10 20.45
C GLU A 290 1.02 -19.89 21.27
N PHE A 291 1.19 -18.73 20.65
CA PHE A 291 1.53 -17.50 21.34
C PHE A 291 0.47 -17.12 22.40
N ALA A 292 -0.82 -17.28 22.08
CA ALA A 292 -1.89 -17.00 23.01
C ALA A 292 -1.90 -17.95 24.20
N LYS A 293 -1.63 -19.25 24.01
CA LYS A 293 -1.48 -20.23 25.10
C LYS A 293 -0.32 -19.86 26.02
N ASP A 294 0.83 -19.54 25.44
CA ASP A 294 2.02 -19.20 26.22
C ASP A 294 1.84 -17.92 27.03
N LYS A 295 1.23 -16.90 26.43
CA LYS A 295 1.11 -15.57 27.03
C LYS A 295 -0.07 -15.45 28.00
N TYR A 296 -1.20 -16.07 27.70
CA TYR A 296 -2.47 -15.89 28.41
C TYR A 296 -2.96 -17.19 29.09
N GLY A 297 -2.34 -18.34 28.81
CA GLY A 297 -2.72 -19.65 29.28
C GLY A 297 -3.70 -20.38 28.37
N GLU A 298 -3.66 -21.73 28.41
CA GLU A 298 -4.45 -22.61 27.51
C GLU A 298 -5.97 -22.40 27.58
N ASN A 299 -6.47 -21.91 28.72
CA ASN A 299 -7.90 -21.71 28.96
C ASN A 299 -8.39 -20.28 28.65
N SER A 300 -7.50 -19.38 28.23
CA SER A 300 -7.85 -18.00 27.90
C SER A 300 -8.79 -17.90 26.69
N PRO A 301 -9.59 -16.83 26.58
CA PRO A 301 -10.36 -16.55 25.37
C PRO A 301 -9.49 -16.44 24.13
N GLU A 302 -8.31 -15.86 24.23
CA GLU A 302 -7.35 -15.67 23.14
C GLU A 302 -6.82 -17.02 22.62
N ALA A 303 -6.49 -17.96 23.52
CA ALA A 303 -6.02 -19.31 23.14
C ALA A 303 -7.12 -20.18 22.53
N LYS A 304 -8.39 -19.92 22.87
CA LYS A 304 -9.57 -20.63 22.33
C LYS A 304 -10.17 -19.96 21.10
N MET A 305 -9.65 -18.82 20.70
CA MET A 305 -10.10 -18.09 19.51
C MET A 305 -9.71 -18.85 18.23
N SER A 306 -10.61 -18.93 17.28
CA SER A 306 -10.32 -19.47 15.95
C SER A 306 -9.78 -18.35 15.09
N TYR A 307 -8.56 -18.49 14.59
CA TYR A 307 -7.94 -17.55 13.64
C TYR A 307 -7.99 -18.17 12.25
N LYS A 308 -8.41 -17.37 11.25
CA LYS A 308 -8.49 -17.83 9.86
C LYS A 308 -7.21 -17.55 9.07
N HIS A 309 -6.42 -16.57 9.50
CA HIS A 309 -5.20 -16.19 8.81
C HIS A 309 -4.12 -17.26 9.00
N GLY A 310 -3.74 -17.93 7.93
CA GLY A 310 -2.61 -18.88 7.96
C GLY A 310 -1.28 -18.16 8.21
N ASP A 311 -0.35 -18.83 8.87
CA ASP A 311 0.91 -18.20 9.28
C ASP A 311 1.71 -17.71 8.07
N MET A 312 1.96 -18.58 7.06
CA MET A 312 2.67 -18.22 5.85
C MET A 312 1.74 -18.22 4.63
N ASN A 313 1.65 -17.09 3.94
CA ASN A 313 0.95 -16.95 2.68
C ASN A 313 1.98 -16.72 1.56
N THR A 314 1.98 -17.57 0.55
CA THR A 314 2.90 -17.50 -0.59
C THR A 314 2.11 -17.31 -1.87
N THR A 315 2.37 -16.22 -2.57
CA THR A 315 1.73 -15.88 -3.85
C THR A 315 2.78 -15.87 -4.95
N LEU A 316 2.55 -16.65 -6.01
CA LEU A 316 3.34 -16.62 -7.23
C LEU A 316 2.56 -15.93 -8.33
N ILE A 317 3.19 -14.96 -8.99
CA ILE A 317 2.60 -14.16 -10.05
C ILE A 317 3.40 -14.35 -11.35
N ARG A 318 2.70 -14.42 -12.48
CA ARG A 318 3.29 -14.35 -13.81
C ARG A 318 2.84 -13.07 -14.51
N THR A 319 3.77 -12.39 -15.18
CA THR A 319 3.46 -11.20 -15.98
C THR A 319 3.12 -11.54 -17.42
N VAL A 320 2.55 -10.58 -18.14
CA VAL A 320 2.23 -10.70 -19.58
C VAL A 320 3.51 -10.96 -20.40
N LYS A 321 4.62 -10.33 -20.03
CA LYS A 321 5.92 -10.54 -20.70
C LYS A 321 6.66 -11.81 -20.25
N GLY A 322 6.03 -12.65 -19.40
CA GLY A 322 6.56 -13.96 -19.05
C GLY A 322 7.52 -13.97 -17.86
N LYS A 323 7.65 -12.88 -17.15
CA LYS A 323 8.43 -12.76 -15.92
C LYS A 323 7.64 -13.29 -14.73
N THR A 324 8.29 -13.50 -13.59
CA THR A 324 7.61 -14.00 -12.38
C THR A 324 7.96 -13.18 -11.15
N LEU A 325 7.00 -13.11 -10.20
CA LEU A 325 7.18 -12.51 -8.88
C LEU A 325 6.74 -13.53 -7.82
N LEU A 326 7.50 -13.61 -6.73
CA LEU A 326 7.14 -14.33 -5.52
C LEU A 326 6.85 -13.32 -4.41
N ILE A 327 5.66 -13.39 -3.80
CA ILE A 327 5.27 -12.51 -2.69
C ILE A 327 4.90 -13.35 -1.47
N GLN A 328 5.54 -13.06 -0.32
CA GLN A 328 5.26 -13.76 0.93
C GLN A 328 4.76 -12.81 2.02
N HIS A 329 3.86 -13.33 2.86
CA HIS A 329 3.34 -12.62 4.04
C HIS A 329 3.28 -13.57 5.23
N ASP A 330 3.95 -13.19 6.34
CA ASP A 330 3.93 -13.90 7.62
C ASP A 330 4.22 -12.91 8.75
N ILE A 331 3.26 -12.73 9.66
CA ILE A 331 3.39 -11.87 10.83
C ILE A 331 3.09 -12.60 12.13
N THR A 332 3.00 -13.91 12.08
CA THR A 332 2.54 -14.78 13.17
C THR A 332 3.55 -15.85 13.56
N SER A 333 4.71 -15.88 12.91
CA SER A 333 5.83 -16.74 13.25
C SER A 333 6.97 -15.98 13.91
N PRO A 334 7.75 -16.60 14.85
CA PRO A 334 8.92 -15.98 15.46
C PRO A 334 10.09 -15.95 14.47
N ARG A 335 10.22 -14.85 13.75
CA ARG A 335 11.26 -14.68 12.73
C ARG A 335 11.75 -13.24 12.64
N PRO A 336 12.99 -12.99 12.17
CA PRO A 336 13.50 -11.65 11.87
C PRO A 336 12.69 -10.98 10.76
N TYR A 337 12.67 -9.64 10.78
CA TYR A 337 12.08 -8.83 9.74
C TYR A 337 12.77 -9.05 8.39
N SER A 338 11.97 -9.24 7.34
CA SER A 338 12.45 -9.29 5.96
C SER A 338 11.37 -8.82 4.99
N ARG A 339 11.79 -8.10 3.94
CA ARG A 339 10.99 -7.80 2.75
C ARG A 339 11.48 -8.60 1.54
N HIS A 340 12.44 -9.49 1.72
CA HIS A 340 13.21 -10.17 0.67
C HIS A 340 13.93 -9.17 -0.24
N HIS A 341 13.24 -8.51 -1.13
CA HIS A 341 13.76 -7.62 -2.17
C HIS A 341 14.87 -8.30 -2.97
N VAL A 342 14.48 -9.32 -3.73
CA VAL A 342 15.37 -10.08 -4.62
C VAL A 342 15.06 -9.70 -6.06
N ILE A 343 16.12 -9.42 -6.82
CA ILE A 343 16.07 -9.12 -8.26
C ILE A 343 16.97 -10.09 -8.98
N THR A 344 16.43 -10.88 -9.91
CA THR A 344 17.18 -11.79 -10.77
C THR A 344 17.04 -11.32 -12.22
N GLY A 345 18.16 -10.99 -12.82
CA GLY A 345 18.25 -10.62 -14.23
C GLY A 345 19.17 -11.52 -15.01
N THR A 346 19.29 -11.29 -16.32
CA THR A 346 20.16 -12.10 -17.20
C THR A 346 21.64 -11.75 -17.07
N LYS A 347 22.00 -10.67 -16.39
CA LYS A 347 23.39 -10.19 -16.20
C LYS A 347 23.73 -9.85 -14.76
N GLY A 348 22.78 -9.92 -13.84
CA GLY A 348 23.04 -9.57 -12.46
C GLY A 348 21.93 -10.00 -11.51
N PHE A 349 22.28 -9.96 -10.24
CA PHE A 349 21.44 -10.34 -9.11
C PHE A 349 21.60 -9.32 -7.99
N ALA A 350 20.51 -9.03 -7.29
CA ALA A 350 20.50 -8.25 -6.06
C ALA A 350 19.60 -8.88 -5.03
N GLN A 351 19.98 -8.83 -3.77
CA GLN A 351 19.13 -9.12 -2.62
C GLN A 351 19.40 -8.16 -1.48
N LYS A 352 18.38 -7.87 -0.66
CA LYS A 352 18.54 -7.07 0.55
C LYS A 352 18.60 -7.91 1.82
N TYR A 353 17.74 -8.91 1.93
CA TYR A 353 17.61 -9.74 3.14
C TYR A 353 17.97 -11.18 2.86
N PRO A 354 18.57 -11.92 3.83
CA PRO A 354 18.95 -11.46 5.19
C PRO A 354 20.19 -10.56 5.22
N GLN A 355 20.93 -10.48 4.12
CA GLN A 355 22.14 -9.69 3.95
C GLN A 355 22.14 -9.05 2.57
N GLU A 356 22.46 -7.76 2.51
CA GLU A 356 22.61 -7.07 1.22
C GLU A 356 23.73 -7.69 0.38
N GLY A 357 23.40 -8.04 -0.86
CA GLY A 357 24.31 -8.62 -1.82
C GLY A 357 24.01 -8.21 -3.24
N LEU A 358 25.06 -8.00 -4.02
CA LEU A 358 25.02 -7.76 -5.46
C LEU A 358 25.97 -8.77 -6.14
N ALA A 359 25.58 -9.27 -7.32
CA ALA A 359 26.42 -10.12 -8.14
C ALA A 359 26.17 -9.79 -9.62
N PHE A 360 27.24 -9.75 -10.43
CA PHE A 360 27.16 -9.40 -11.85
C PHE A 360 28.08 -10.29 -12.70
N ASP A 361 27.68 -10.55 -13.94
CA ASP A 361 28.52 -11.21 -14.91
C ASP A 361 29.89 -10.47 -15.11
N PRO A 362 30.99 -11.22 -15.37
CA PRO A 362 31.07 -12.69 -15.58
C PRO A 362 31.24 -13.49 -14.28
N GLU A 363 31.30 -12.87 -13.10
CA GLU A 363 31.59 -13.53 -11.83
C GLU A 363 30.36 -13.66 -10.92
N ALA A 364 29.16 -13.68 -11.52
CA ALA A 364 27.90 -13.69 -10.79
C ALA A 364 27.63 -14.94 -9.91
N HIS A 365 28.57 -15.91 -9.86
CA HIS A 365 28.48 -17.08 -8.99
C HIS A 365 28.68 -16.73 -7.50
N THR A 366 29.33 -15.60 -7.22
CA THR A 366 29.56 -15.09 -5.86
C THR A 366 29.11 -13.65 -5.73
N PHE A 367 28.74 -13.24 -4.52
CA PHE A 367 28.48 -11.84 -4.26
C PHE A 367 29.78 -11.02 -4.37
N LEU A 368 29.62 -9.78 -4.79
CA LEU A 368 30.66 -8.77 -4.65
C LEU A 368 31.13 -8.68 -3.19
N SER A 369 32.40 -8.34 -2.98
CA SER A 369 32.87 -7.95 -1.64
C SER A 369 32.06 -6.79 -1.09
N ASN A 370 32.08 -6.58 0.23
CA ASN A 370 31.39 -5.45 0.85
C ASN A 370 31.87 -4.11 0.29
N GLU A 371 33.16 -3.95 0.03
CA GLU A 371 33.74 -2.74 -0.53
C GLU A 371 33.21 -2.48 -1.96
N GLU A 372 33.22 -3.48 -2.83
CA GLU A 372 32.68 -3.37 -4.18
C GLU A 372 31.19 -3.08 -4.19
N LYS A 373 30.42 -3.77 -3.35
CA LYS A 373 28.98 -3.55 -3.18
C LYS A 373 28.71 -2.10 -2.74
N ASP A 374 29.42 -1.60 -1.71
CA ASP A 374 29.20 -0.26 -1.18
C ASP A 374 29.59 0.83 -2.22
N ASN A 375 30.64 0.59 -3.00
CA ASN A 375 31.02 1.44 -4.12
C ASN A 375 29.94 1.48 -5.20
N MET A 376 29.38 0.30 -5.57
CA MET A 376 28.28 0.19 -6.52
C MET A 376 27.01 0.91 -6.02
N LEU A 377 26.61 0.70 -4.78
CA LEU A 377 25.46 1.38 -4.19
C LEU A 377 25.63 2.90 -4.20
N LYS A 378 26.84 3.40 -3.94
CA LYS A 378 27.17 4.82 -3.99
C LYS A 378 27.17 5.36 -5.43
N GLU A 379 27.74 4.63 -6.38
CA GLU A 379 27.77 5.02 -7.80
C GLU A 379 26.36 5.14 -8.37
N TYR A 380 25.52 4.14 -8.06
CA TYR A 380 24.14 4.05 -8.54
C TYR A 380 23.11 4.60 -7.56
N GLU A 381 23.54 5.37 -6.56
CA GLU A 381 22.63 6.05 -5.66
C GLU A 381 21.59 6.84 -6.45
N HIS A 382 20.30 6.64 -6.10
CA HIS A 382 19.20 7.26 -6.83
C HIS A 382 19.25 8.80 -6.68
N PRO A 383 18.89 9.57 -7.71
CA PRO A 383 18.90 11.05 -7.63
C PRO A 383 18.12 11.62 -6.44
N ILE A 384 16.98 11.02 -6.08
CA ILE A 384 16.18 11.43 -4.91
C ILE A 384 16.97 11.22 -3.61
N SER A 385 17.66 10.07 -3.47
CA SER A 385 18.48 9.81 -2.28
C SER A 385 19.64 10.80 -2.16
N LYS A 386 20.27 11.17 -3.28
CA LYS A 386 21.30 12.21 -3.32
C LYS A 386 20.79 13.58 -2.90
N GLU A 387 19.55 13.92 -3.27
CA GLU A 387 18.95 15.22 -3.02
C GLU A 387 18.52 15.38 -1.55
N ILE A 388 17.77 14.40 -1.02
CA ILE A 388 17.08 14.54 0.28
C ILE A 388 17.50 13.51 1.32
N GLY A 389 18.33 12.50 0.96
CA GLY A 389 18.62 11.34 1.81
C GLY A 389 19.25 11.69 3.15
N GLU A 390 20.19 12.63 3.20
CA GLU A 390 20.82 13.03 4.45
C GLU A 390 19.84 13.74 5.42
N GLN A 391 18.92 14.55 4.89
CA GLN A 391 17.86 15.13 5.69
C GLN A 391 16.87 14.05 6.15
N ALA A 392 16.54 13.13 5.28
CA ALA A 392 15.64 12.03 5.57
C ALA A 392 16.14 11.15 6.73
N LYS A 393 17.42 10.80 6.72
CA LYS A 393 18.06 10.05 7.82
C LYS A 393 17.99 10.80 9.16
N LYS A 394 18.15 12.14 9.14
CA LYS A 394 18.05 12.97 10.36
C LYS A 394 16.62 13.08 10.89
N VAL A 395 15.64 13.24 10.02
CA VAL A 395 14.21 13.32 10.41
C VAL A 395 13.70 11.95 10.89
N GLY A 396 14.14 10.87 10.23
CA GLY A 396 13.78 9.51 10.58
C GLY A 396 12.47 9.03 9.92
N GLY A 397 11.84 8.04 10.54
CA GLY A 397 10.77 7.25 9.93
C GLY A 397 11.35 6.11 9.08
N HIS A 398 11.47 4.90 9.69
CA HIS A 398 12.05 3.71 9.07
C HIS A 398 13.38 3.97 8.34
N GLY A 399 14.33 4.65 9.04
CA GLY A 399 15.63 4.97 8.46
C GLY A 399 15.64 6.12 7.45
N GLY A 400 14.51 6.84 7.29
CA GLY A 400 14.37 8.00 6.39
C GLY A 400 13.44 7.78 5.20
N MET A 401 13.10 6.53 4.86
CA MET A 401 12.25 6.24 3.70
C MET A 401 10.84 6.87 3.81
N ASP A 402 10.27 6.94 5.02
CA ASP A 402 8.98 7.63 5.23
C ASP A 402 9.08 9.12 4.91
N PHE A 403 10.18 9.76 5.28
CA PHE A 403 10.37 11.19 5.00
C PHE A 403 10.56 11.45 3.50
N ILE A 404 11.32 10.60 2.80
CA ILE A 404 11.50 10.73 1.34
C ILE A 404 10.13 10.60 0.64
N MET A 405 9.32 9.64 1.03
CA MET A 405 7.98 9.44 0.49
C MET A 405 7.09 10.69 0.69
N ASP A 406 7.01 11.20 1.92
CA ASP A 406 6.21 12.38 2.24
C ASP A 406 6.72 13.63 1.51
N TYR A 407 8.05 13.81 1.43
CA TYR A 407 8.69 14.90 0.69
C TYR A 407 8.32 14.83 -0.81
N ARG A 408 8.42 13.64 -1.42
CA ARG A 408 8.08 13.46 -2.84
C ARG A 408 6.61 13.74 -3.13
N LEU A 409 5.70 13.29 -2.28
CA LEU A 409 4.27 13.61 -2.39
C LEU A 409 4.05 15.13 -2.43
N ILE A 410 4.59 15.86 -1.47
CA ILE A 410 4.44 17.32 -1.40
C ILE A 410 5.15 18.00 -2.57
N TYR A 411 6.37 17.57 -2.90
CA TYR A 411 7.13 18.11 -4.04
C TYR A 411 6.34 18.00 -5.35
N CYS A 412 5.79 16.84 -5.66
CA CYS A 412 5.02 16.63 -6.88
C CYS A 412 3.78 17.52 -6.94
N LEU A 413 3.06 17.67 -5.82
CA LEU A 413 1.89 18.56 -5.75
C LEU A 413 2.28 20.03 -5.86
N ASN A 414 3.40 20.45 -5.25
CA ASN A 414 3.88 21.83 -5.38
C ASN A 414 4.23 22.20 -6.82
N HIS A 415 4.75 21.24 -7.59
CA HIS A 415 5.18 21.48 -8.97
C HIS A 415 4.14 21.08 -10.03
N GLY A 416 3.03 20.47 -9.62
CA GLY A 416 1.98 20.01 -10.54
C GLY A 416 2.43 18.88 -11.49
N ILE A 417 3.42 18.11 -11.08
CA ILE A 417 3.99 16.97 -11.82
C ILE A 417 3.37 15.66 -11.38
N PRO A 418 3.49 14.58 -12.18
CA PRO A 418 2.99 13.26 -11.78
C PRO A 418 3.57 12.79 -10.46
N LEU A 419 2.77 12.09 -9.67
CA LEU A 419 3.26 11.41 -8.48
C LEU A 419 4.14 10.21 -8.86
N ASP A 420 5.08 9.86 -7.99
CA ASP A 420 5.92 8.67 -8.16
C ASP A 420 5.10 7.37 -8.02
N LEU A 421 4.06 7.39 -7.21
CA LEU A 421 3.10 6.31 -7.02
C LEU A 421 1.70 6.82 -7.39
N ASP A 422 1.07 6.20 -8.34
CA ASP A 422 -0.27 6.58 -8.79
C ASP A 422 -1.37 5.64 -8.28
N VAL A 423 -2.61 5.87 -8.69
CA VAL A 423 -3.73 5.03 -8.27
C VAL A 423 -3.62 3.59 -8.79
N TYR A 424 -2.94 3.38 -9.92
CA TYR A 424 -2.76 2.03 -10.46
C TYR A 424 -1.75 1.24 -9.61
N ASP A 425 -0.65 1.85 -9.15
CA ASP A 425 0.24 1.26 -8.14
C ASP A 425 -0.56 0.85 -6.90
N CYS A 426 -1.41 1.75 -6.40
CA CYS A 426 -2.23 1.52 -5.23
C CYS A 426 -3.09 0.27 -5.36
N VAL A 427 -3.83 0.15 -6.46
CA VAL A 427 -4.81 -0.94 -6.62
C VAL A 427 -4.17 -2.24 -7.11
N GLU A 428 -3.15 -2.18 -7.96
CA GLU A 428 -2.44 -3.37 -8.43
C GLU A 428 -1.72 -4.10 -7.29
N TRP A 429 -1.16 -3.36 -6.34
CA TRP A 429 -0.51 -3.99 -5.19
C TRP A 429 -1.52 -4.41 -4.14
N SER A 430 -2.59 -3.65 -3.93
CA SER A 430 -3.63 -3.99 -2.96
C SER A 430 -4.56 -5.12 -3.43
N CYS A 431 -4.75 -5.33 -4.75
CA CYS A 431 -5.64 -6.37 -5.26
C CYS A 431 -5.23 -7.79 -4.88
N LEU A 432 -3.96 -7.99 -4.50
CA LEU A 432 -3.51 -9.29 -3.99
C LEU A 432 -4.26 -9.69 -2.70
N VAL A 433 -4.76 -8.75 -1.91
CA VAL A 433 -5.56 -9.04 -0.72
C VAL A 433 -6.82 -9.83 -1.10
N PRO A 434 -7.76 -9.32 -1.90
CA PRO A 434 -8.95 -10.08 -2.29
C PRO A 434 -8.65 -11.25 -3.24
N LEU A 435 -7.67 -11.13 -4.14
CA LEU A 435 -7.37 -12.20 -5.11
C LEU A 435 -6.70 -13.40 -4.46
N SER A 436 -5.87 -13.20 -3.41
CA SER A 436 -5.30 -14.32 -2.65
C SER A 436 -6.38 -15.11 -1.92
N LYS A 437 -7.38 -14.43 -1.33
CA LYS A 437 -8.56 -15.05 -0.72
C LYS A 437 -9.30 -15.91 -1.75
N LEU A 438 -9.55 -15.35 -2.93
CA LEU A 438 -10.25 -16.05 -4.02
C LEU A 438 -9.49 -17.31 -4.47
N SER A 439 -8.16 -17.24 -4.59
CA SER A 439 -7.33 -18.40 -4.93
C SER A 439 -7.44 -19.51 -3.89
N ILE A 440 -7.26 -19.18 -2.61
CA ILE A 440 -7.31 -20.14 -1.49
C ILE A 440 -8.70 -20.78 -1.38
N GLN A 441 -9.78 -20.00 -1.46
CA GLN A 441 -11.17 -20.49 -1.39
C GLN A 441 -11.51 -21.47 -2.51
N ASN A 442 -10.80 -21.41 -3.62
CA ASN A 442 -10.97 -22.28 -4.77
C ASN A 442 -9.82 -23.30 -4.92
N ASN A 443 -9.35 -23.86 -3.80
CA ASN A 443 -8.30 -24.89 -3.77
C ASN A 443 -7.01 -24.45 -4.47
N ASN A 444 -6.58 -23.24 -4.23
CA ASN A 444 -5.37 -22.63 -4.82
C ASN A 444 -5.45 -22.55 -6.36
N MET A 445 -6.63 -22.35 -6.93
CA MET A 445 -6.73 -22.14 -8.37
C MET A 445 -6.05 -20.84 -8.79
N PRO A 446 -5.40 -20.84 -9.96
CA PRO A 446 -4.88 -19.61 -10.56
C PRO A 446 -5.99 -18.60 -10.83
N ILE A 447 -5.70 -17.33 -10.55
CA ILE A 447 -6.58 -16.19 -10.76
C ILE A 447 -5.99 -15.30 -11.85
N GLU A 448 -6.76 -14.92 -12.85
CA GLU A 448 -6.38 -13.89 -13.81
C GLU A 448 -6.55 -12.51 -13.14
N ILE A 449 -5.47 -11.75 -13.07
CA ILE A 449 -5.45 -10.42 -12.48
C ILE A 449 -6.04 -9.44 -13.50
N PRO A 450 -7.06 -8.62 -13.11
CA PRO A 450 -7.65 -7.65 -14.04
C PRO A 450 -6.65 -6.55 -14.41
N ASP A 451 -6.84 -5.95 -15.57
CA ASP A 451 -6.06 -4.81 -16.02
C ASP A 451 -6.71 -3.51 -15.50
N PHE A 452 -6.17 -2.94 -14.44
CA PHE A 452 -6.69 -1.71 -13.86
C PHE A 452 -6.49 -0.49 -14.78
N THR A 453 -5.51 -0.53 -15.69
CA THR A 453 -5.28 0.53 -16.67
C THR A 453 -6.19 0.44 -17.88
N ARG A 454 -6.96 -0.68 -18.01
CA ARG A 454 -7.87 -0.91 -19.14
C ARG A 454 -7.18 -0.80 -20.49
N GLY A 455 -6.03 -1.43 -20.63
CA GLY A 455 -5.22 -1.49 -21.86
C GLY A 455 -4.18 -0.38 -22.00
N ALA A 456 -3.98 0.45 -20.96
CA ALA A 456 -2.98 1.51 -21.04
C ALA A 456 -1.62 1.15 -20.43
N TRP A 457 -1.46 -0.07 -19.92
CA TRP A 457 -0.26 -0.54 -19.20
C TRP A 457 1.05 -0.50 -20.02
N ASP A 458 0.98 -0.46 -21.33
CA ASP A 458 2.13 -0.42 -22.26
C ASP A 458 2.41 0.97 -22.85
N LYS A 459 1.66 2.00 -22.44
CA LYS A 459 1.90 3.39 -22.89
C LYS A 459 3.22 3.97 -22.37
N LEU A 460 3.66 3.51 -21.21
CA LEU A 460 4.93 3.87 -20.60
C LEU A 460 5.88 2.68 -20.65
N SER A 461 7.18 2.92 -20.53
CA SER A 461 8.20 1.86 -20.54
C SER A 461 8.90 1.68 -19.20
N THR A 462 8.83 2.68 -18.34
CA THR A 462 9.42 2.68 -16.99
C THR A 462 8.84 3.79 -16.15
N ILE A 463 9.06 3.73 -14.82
CA ILE A 463 8.72 4.84 -13.93
C ILE A 463 9.67 6.01 -14.13
N THR A 464 9.14 7.22 -14.09
CA THR A 464 9.90 8.47 -14.17
C THR A 464 9.71 9.27 -12.87
N TYR A 465 10.79 9.53 -12.17
CA TYR A 465 10.81 10.45 -11.04
C TYR A 465 11.08 11.87 -11.56
N TYR A 466 10.03 12.63 -11.74
CA TYR A 466 10.11 14.01 -12.26
C TYR A 466 10.78 14.95 -11.24
N LYS A 467 11.50 15.98 -11.79
CA LYS A 467 12.11 17.09 -11.03
C LYS A 467 11.39 18.39 -11.34
#